data_1e855ddabce30d7522148802acb7d42d
#
_entry.id   1e855ddabce30d7522148802acb7d42d
#
_cell.length_a   1.000
_cell.length_b   1.000
_cell.length_c   1.000
_cell.angle_alpha   90.00
_cell.angle_beta   90.00
_cell.angle_gamma   90.00
#
_symmetry.space_group_name_H-M   'P 1'
#
loop_
_entity.id
_entity.type
_entity.pdbx_description
1 polymer ?
#
loop_
_entity_poly.entity_id
_entity_poly.type
_entity_poly.pdbx_seq_one_letter_code
_entity_poly.pdbx_strand_id
1 'polypeptide(L)'
;MQRGLLYAVGAYVLWGVSPVFWKGLASVPAVDALGHRALWTFVLVVVIHLARRSWRDVWDAAASPRIVALEAVAALLIGVNWLTWVWAMNADRVLEGSLGYFINPLVSVFLGVVFLGESLRRAQWVAVGLAAAGVVWLTVDVGTLPWVSLVLGFSFGFYGLLKKKIDRPPLDGLAIEVSLLLLPAVAYLAIRAITGAGVMGPATPGVSLLLVASGAFTAVPLLLFAGATRRVPLSVIGIVQYLAPTLNFVLGLVVYDEPLDRRRLIGYMIIWLAVAVFATDGVLRGLRPMRQPGPRLRRPVPPSPGAGGSGSGRRPHRPHVP
;
A
#
# COMPACT_ATOMS: atom_id res chain seq x y z
N MET A 1 -11.29 8.14 -6.68
CA MET A 1 -10.27 7.34 -7.39
C MET A 1 -8.97 8.12 -7.63
N GLN A 2 -9.00 9.34 -8.20
CA GLN A 2 -7.78 10.14 -8.47
C GLN A 2 -6.89 10.37 -7.23
N ARG A 3 -7.46 10.83 -6.10
CA ARG A 3 -6.66 11.00 -4.85
C ARG A 3 -6.00 9.72 -4.35
N GLY A 4 -6.66 8.57 -4.51
CA GLY A 4 -6.08 7.29 -4.11
C GLY A 4 -4.91 6.87 -5.00
N LEU A 5 -5.00 7.14 -6.31
CA LEU A 5 -3.90 6.89 -7.25
C LEU A 5 -2.70 7.81 -6.96
N LEU A 6 -2.95 9.11 -6.67
CA LEU A 6 -1.88 10.03 -6.26
C LEU A 6 -1.18 9.56 -4.98
N TYR A 7 -1.92 9.03 -4.02
CA TYR A 7 -1.32 8.46 -2.80
C TYR A 7 -0.46 7.23 -3.12
N ALA A 8 -0.93 6.32 -3.99
CA ALA A 8 -0.13 5.18 -4.41
C ALA A 8 1.15 5.61 -5.13
N VAL A 9 1.04 6.50 -6.11
CA VAL A 9 2.20 7.04 -6.84
C VAL A 9 3.19 7.72 -5.87
N GLY A 10 2.69 8.58 -4.97
CA GLY A 10 3.53 9.26 -3.97
C GLY A 10 4.29 8.28 -3.07
N ALA A 11 3.60 7.23 -2.58
CA ALA A 11 4.24 6.19 -1.76
C ALA A 11 5.38 5.48 -2.52
N TYR A 12 5.11 5.04 -3.75
CA TYR A 12 6.09 4.28 -4.53
C TYR A 12 7.20 5.13 -5.14
N VAL A 13 6.98 6.42 -5.38
CA VAL A 13 8.05 7.39 -5.70
C VAL A 13 8.99 7.53 -4.51
N LEU A 14 8.45 7.75 -3.30
CA LEU A 14 9.27 7.87 -2.09
C LEU A 14 10.06 6.59 -1.81
N TRP A 15 9.46 5.41 -1.96
CA TRP A 15 10.20 4.15 -1.84
C TRP A 15 11.19 3.95 -2.97
N GLY A 16 10.88 4.38 -4.19
CA GLY A 16 11.76 4.28 -5.35
C GLY A 16 13.00 5.16 -5.24
N VAL A 17 12.92 6.33 -4.60
CA VAL A 17 14.09 7.20 -4.36
C VAL A 17 14.76 6.94 -3.01
N SER A 18 14.21 6.04 -2.18
CA SER A 18 14.71 5.74 -0.85
C SER A 18 16.17 5.24 -0.80
N PRO A 19 16.74 4.56 -1.83
CA PRO A 19 18.15 4.18 -1.80
C PRO A 19 19.09 5.37 -1.60
N VAL A 20 18.75 6.55 -2.13
CA VAL A 20 19.55 7.78 -1.92
C VAL A 20 19.62 8.15 -0.44
N PHE A 21 18.50 8.06 0.26
CA PHE A 21 18.42 8.30 1.69
C PHE A 21 19.21 7.25 2.50
N TRP A 22 18.97 5.97 2.23
CA TRP A 22 19.59 4.87 2.97
C TRP A 22 21.11 4.79 2.73
N LYS A 23 21.60 5.23 1.56
CA LYS A 23 23.04 5.33 1.29
C LYS A 23 23.74 6.29 2.27
N GLY A 24 23.08 7.36 2.70
CA GLY A 24 23.59 8.24 3.76
C GLY A 24 23.76 7.56 5.13
N LEU A 25 23.12 6.40 5.32
CA LEU A 25 23.22 5.56 6.53
C LEU A 25 24.03 4.27 6.30
N ALA A 26 24.79 4.16 5.22
CA ALA A 26 25.54 2.94 4.87
C ALA A 26 26.59 2.53 5.92
N SER A 27 27.08 3.48 6.74
CA SER A 27 27.99 3.21 7.86
C SER A 27 27.28 2.69 9.11
N VAL A 28 25.93 2.72 9.15
CA VAL A 28 25.13 2.29 10.30
C VAL A 28 24.76 0.82 10.14
N PRO A 29 24.96 -0.04 11.15
CA PRO A 29 24.47 -1.41 11.11
C PRO A 29 22.98 -1.44 10.78
N ALA A 30 22.57 -2.32 9.88
CA ALA A 30 21.21 -2.34 9.36
C ALA A 30 20.14 -2.55 10.44
N VAL A 31 20.45 -3.34 11.49
CA VAL A 31 19.54 -3.55 12.63
C VAL A 31 19.42 -2.29 13.50
N ASP A 32 20.51 -1.51 13.67
CA ASP A 32 20.45 -0.22 14.36
C ASP A 32 19.57 0.77 13.59
N ALA A 33 19.76 0.85 12.27
CA ALA A 33 18.91 1.67 11.40
C ALA A 33 17.43 1.27 11.50
N LEU A 34 17.14 -0.05 11.57
CA LEU A 34 15.78 -0.57 11.75
C LEU A 34 15.18 -0.17 13.10
N GLY A 35 15.95 -0.29 14.19
CA GLY A 35 15.52 0.13 15.53
C GLY A 35 15.20 1.62 15.59
N HIS A 36 16.10 2.47 15.08
CA HIS A 36 15.87 3.92 15.00
C HIS A 36 14.69 4.28 14.10
N ARG A 37 14.53 3.62 12.97
CA ARG A 37 13.39 3.77 12.10
C ARG A 37 12.06 3.54 12.82
N ALA A 38 11.93 2.47 13.60
CA ALA A 38 10.74 2.18 14.39
C ALA A 38 10.51 3.24 15.49
N LEU A 39 11.57 3.59 16.24
CA LEU A 39 11.53 4.58 17.31
C LEU A 39 11.09 5.96 16.78
N TRP A 40 11.75 6.47 15.74
CA TRP A 40 11.47 7.81 15.23
C TRP A 40 10.15 7.89 14.45
N THR A 41 9.69 6.77 13.86
CA THR A 41 8.33 6.68 13.32
C THR A 41 7.31 6.83 14.44
N PHE A 42 7.50 6.14 15.56
CA PHE A 42 6.62 6.26 16.73
C PHE A 42 6.60 7.70 17.26
N VAL A 43 7.76 8.30 17.49
CA VAL A 43 7.87 9.70 17.96
C VAL A 43 7.13 10.65 17.04
N LEU A 44 7.34 10.54 15.73
CA LEU A 44 6.66 11.38 14.74
C LEU A 44 5.14 11.21 14.80
N VAL A 45 4.65 9.98 14.84
CA VAL A 45 3.20 9.70 14.91
C VAL A 45 2.59 10.26 16.19
N VAL A 46 3.26 10.10 17.33
CA VAL A 46 2.83 10.71 18.61
C VAL A 46 2.77 12.24 18.49
N VAL A 47 3.81 12.88 17.94
CA VAL A 47 3.83 14.34 17.76
C VAL A 47 2.67 14.80 16.88
N ILE A 48 2.37 14.09 15.80
CA ILE A 48 1.25 14.42 14.91
C ILE A 48 -0.09 14.29 15.65
N HIS A 49 -0.31 13.22 16.43
CA HIS A 49 -1.55 13.06 17.21
C HIS A 49 -1.71 14.13 18.30
N LEU A 50 -0.62 14.49 18.98
CA LEU A 50 -0.60 15.57 19.97
C LEU A 50 -0.95 16.92 19.32
N ALA A 51 -0.30 17.25 18.20
CA ALA A 51 -0.54 18.49 17.46
C ALA A 51 -1.98 18.57 16.92
N ARG A 52 -2.56 17.45 16.51
CA ARG A 52 -3.95 17.35 16.01
C ARG A 52 -4.98 17.19 17.12
N ARG A 53 -4.56 16.99 18.35
CA ARG A 53 -5.43 16.68 19.50
C ARG A 53 -6.31 15.43 19.23
N SER A 54 -5.84 14.49 18.41
CA SER A 54 -6.58 13.32 17.95
C SER A 54 -6.18 12.03 18.69
N TRP A 55 -5.56 12.14 19.86
CA TRP A 55 -5.12 10.96 20.63
C TRP A 55 -6.29 10.07 21.09
N ARG A 56 -7.48 10.65 21.28
CA ARG A 56 -8.68 9.89 21.60
C ARG A 56 -9.04 8.88 20.51
N ASP A 57 -8.83 9.23 19.23
CA ASP A 57 -9.12 8.36 18.09
C ASP A 57 -8.29 7.08 18.15
N VAL A 58 -7.03 7.18 18.62
CA VAL A 58 -6.13 6.03 18.84
C VAL A 58 -6.65 5.14 19.99
N TRP A 59 -7.09 5.74 21.11
CA TRP A 59 -7.64 4.99 22.24
C TRP A 59 -8.94 4.30 21.87
N ASP A 60 -9.82 4.96 21.12
CA ASP A 60 -11.07 4.37 20.61
C ASP A 60 -10.80 3.22 19.62
N ALA A 61 -9.74 3.34 18.81
CA ALA A 61 -9.30 2.25 17.95
C ALA A 61 -8.73 1.09 18.78
N ALA A 62 -7.89 1.37 19.77
CA ALA A 62 -7.27 0.40 20.66
C ALA A 62 -8.30 -0.28 21.60
N ALA A 63 -9.45 0.33 21.86
CA ALA A 63 -10.52 -0.28 22.64
C ALA A 63 -11.21 -1.46 21.92
N SER A 64 -11.01 -1.62 20.60
CA SER A 64 -11.54 -2.74 19.83
C SER A 64 -10.50 -3.87 19.74
N PRO A 65 -10.69 -5.02 20.44
CA PRO A 65 -9.75 -6.15 20.38
C PRO A 65 -9.54 -6.66 18.96
N ARG A 66 -10.58 -6.61 18.11
CA ARG A 66 -10.50 -6.98 16.70
C ARG A 66 -9.57 -6.06 15.91
N ILE A 67 -9.68 -4.75 16.13
CA ILE A 67 -8.81 -3.76 15.45
C ILE A 67 -7.36 -3.97 15.90
N VAL A 68 -7.13 -4.08 17.20
CA VAL A 68 -5.78 -4.33 17.76
C VAL A 68 -5.19 -5.63 17.20
N ALA A 69 -5.95 -6.70 17.13
CA ALA A 69 -5.48 -7.96 16.55
C ALA A 69 -5.11 -7.83 15.07
N LEU A 70 -5.92 -7.13 14.26
CA LEU A 70 -5.62 -6.89 12.85
C LEU A 70 -4.37 -6.01 12.67
N GLU A 71 -4.23 -4.95 13.47
CA GLU A 71 -3.06 -4.08 13.43
C GLU A 71 -1.81 -4.79 13.98
N ALA A 72 -1.96 -5.69 14.95
CA ALA A 72 -0.86 -6.53 15.44
C ALA A 72 -0.36 -7.49 14.35
N VAL A 73 -1.27 -8.10 13.60
CA VAL A 73 -0.89 -8.92 12.44
C VAL A 73 -0.23 -8.04 11.36
N ALA A 74 -0.74 -6.84 11.11
CA ALA A 74 -0.13 -5.89 10.18
C ALA A 74 1.28 -5.47 10.63
N ALA A 75 1.46 -5.16 11.93
CA ALA A 75 2.76 -4.85 12.53
C ALA A 75 3.75 -6.03 12.41
N LEU A 76 3.29 -7.24 12.67
CA LEU A 76 4.09 -8.45 12.49
C LEU A 76 4.52 -8.63 11.03
N LEU A 77 3.60 -8.49 10.09
CA LEU A 77 3.89 -8.64 8.66
C LEU A 77 4.90 -7.61 8.16
N ILE A 78 4.74 -6.35 8.54
CA ILE A 78 5.68 -5.29 8.16
C ILE A 78 7.02 -5.43 8.90
N GLY A 79 7.00 -5.87 10.15
CA GLY A 79 8.20 -6.18 10.92
C GLY A 79 9.01 -7.33 10.32
N VAL A 80 8.36 -8.42 9.97
CA VAL A 80 8.98 -9.56 9.25
C VAL A 80 9.53 -9.10 7.91
N ASN A 81 8.78 -8.30 7.16
CA ASN A 81 9.24 -7.74 5.89
C ASN A 81 10.55 -6.94 6.07
N TRP A 82 10.58 -6.02 7.01
CA TRP A 82 11.76 -5.19 7.26
C TRP A 82 12.94 -6.00 7.77
N LEU A 83 12.70 -6.94 8.69
CA LEU A 83 13.76 -7.80 9.23
C LEU A 83 14.35 -8.72 8.15
N THR A 84 13.49 -9.30 7.29
CA THR A 84 13.93 -10.12 6.16
C THR A 84 14.76 -9.32 5.18
N TRP A 85 14.36 -8.08 4.88
CA TRP A 85 15.13 -7.18 4.04
C TRP A 85 16.52 -6.90 4.63
N VAL A 86 16.56 -6.50 5.90
CA VAL A 86 17.82 -6.22 6.62
C VAL A 86 18.71 -7.46 6.66
N TRP A 87 18.12 -8.63 6.95
CA TRP A 87 18.85 -9.89 6.94
C TRP A 87 19.44 -10.21 5.56
N ALA A 88 18.66 -10.03 4.50
CA ALA A 88 19.10 -10.27 3.13
C ALA A 88 20.28 -9.37 2.73
N MET A 89 20.25 -8.09 3.15
CA MET A 89 21.39 -7.18 2.92
C MET A 89 22.66 -7.64 3.64
N ASN A 90 22.56 -8.11 4.88
CA ASN A 90 23.70 -8.57 5.69
C ASN A 90 24.20 -9.98 5.29
N ALA A 91 23.38 -10.77 4.60
CA ALA A 91 23.72 -12.12 4.13
C ALA A 91 24.16 -12.15 2.65
N ASP A 92 24.46 -10.99 2.07
CA ASP A 92 24.86 -10.82 0.65
C ASP A 92 23.81 -11.35 -0.34
N ARG A 93 22.53 -11.39 0.08
CA ARG A 93 21.38 -11.81 -0.76
C ARG A 93 20.61 -10.63 -1.34
N VAL A 94 21.32 -9.57 -1.73
CA VAL A 94 20.75 -8.33 -2.26
C VAL A 94 19.84 -8.58 -3.48
N LEU A 95 20.26 -9.50 -4.35
CA LEU A 95 19.49 -9.86 -5.55
C LEU A 95 18.13 -10.47 -5.21
N GLU A 96 18.10 -11.40 -4.24
CA GLU A 96 16.84 -12.00 -3.80
C GLU A 96 15.93 -10.95 -3.13
N GLY A 97 16.52 -10.06 -2.30
CA GLY A 97 15.78 -8.93 -1.72
C GLY A 97 15.16 -8.05 -2.80
N SER A 98 15.93 -7.67 -3.81
CA SER A 98 15.48 -6.87 -4.93
C SER A 98 14.37 -7.55 -5.75
N LEU A 99 14.47 -8.84 -6.00
CA LEU A 99 13.44 -9.63 -6.69
C LEU A 99 12.10 -9.61 -5.94
N GLY A 100 12.11 -9.52 -4.60
CA GLY A 100 10.91 -9.37 -3.79
C GLY A 100 10.05 -8.17 -4.19
N TYR A 101 10.66 -7.06 -4.60
CA TYR A 101 9.95 -5.89 -5.11
C TYR A 101 9.24 -6.13 -6.44
N PHE A 102 9.67 -7.11 -7.22
CA PHE A 102 9.00 -7.50 -8.47
C PHE A 102 7.91 -8.54 -8.25
N ILE A 103 8.06 -9.42 -7.25
CA ILE A 103 7.05 -10.42 -6.88
C ILE A 103 5.86 -9.75 -6.17
N ASN A 104 6.13 -8.77 -5.31
CA ASN A 104 5.11 -8.10 -4.48
C ASN A 104 3.93 -7.52 -5.29
N PRO A 105 4.10 -6.85 -6.44
CA PRO A 105 3.00 -6.42 -7.28
C PRO A 105 2.06 -7.55 -7.71
N LEU A 106 2.62 -8.69 -8.11
CA LEU A 106 1.84 -9.86 -8.50
C LEU A 106 1.06 -10.45 -7.34
N VAL A 107 1.68 -10.52 -6.15
CA VAL A 107 1.00 -10.94 -4.92
C VAL A 107 -0.14 -9.99 -4.59
N SER A 108 0.05 -8.68 -4.70
CA SER A 108 -0.99 -7.67 -4.46
C SER A 108 -2.18 -7.84 -5.41
N VAL A 109 -1.92 -8.10 -6.70
CA VAL A 109 -2.97 -8.41 -7.69
C VAL A 109 -3.68 -9.72 -7.34
N PHE A 110 -2.93 -10.77 -7.06
CA PHE A 110 -3.49 -12.07 -6.67
C PHE A 110 -4.41 -11.95 -5.45
N LEU A 111 -3.96 -11.26 -4.39
CA LEU A 111 -4.75 -11.05 -3.18
C LEU A 111 -5.99 -10.19 -3.44
N GLY A 112 -5.89 -9.20 -4.32
CA GLY A 112 -7.03 -8.38 -4.76
C GLY A 112 -8.11 -9.22 -5.44
N VAL A 113 -7.71 -10.09 -6.36
CA VAL A 113 -8.64 -10.97 -7.08
C VAL A 113 -9.24 -12.04 -6.16
N VAL A 114 -8.40 -12.77 -5.41
CA VAL A 114 -8.83 -13.95 -4.65
C VAL A 114 -9.58 -13.56 -3.36
N PHE A 115 -9.09 -12.59 -2.60
CA PHE A 115 -9.63 -12.25 -1.28
C PHE A 115 -10.59 -11.05 -1.27
N LEU A 116 -10.54 -10.20 -2.30
CA LEU A 116 -11.39 -9.02 -2.39
C LEU A 116 -12.41 -9.10 -3.52
N GLY A 117 -12.35 -10.17 -4.35
CA GLY A 117 -13.25 -10.36 -5.49
C GLY A 117 -13.06 -9.30 -6.57
N GLU A 118 -11.86 -8.69 -6.68
CA GLU A 118 -11.56 -7.71 -7.72
C GLU A 118 -11.58 -8.38 -9.09
N SER A 119 -12.33 -7.85 -10.02
CA SER A 119 -12.41 -8.37 -11.39
C SER A 119 -11.42 -7.67 -12.30
N LEU A 120 -10.55 -8.43 -12.94
CA LEU A 120 -9.63 -7.95 -13.96
C LEU A 120 -10.20 -8.13 -15.35
N ARG A 121 -9.93 -7.17 -16.22
CA ARG A 121 -10.29 -7.22 -17.63
C ARG A 121 -9.26 -8.02 -18.43
N ARG A 122 -9.60 -8.39 -19.65
CA ARG A 122 -8.69 -9.15 -20.53
C ARG A 122 -7.32 -8.47 -20.71
N ALA A 123 -7.30 -7.15 -20.97
CA ALA A 123 -6.05 -6.41 -21.10
C ALA A 123 -5.23 -6.40 -19.78
N GLN A 124 -5.91 -6.30 -18.63
CA GLN A 124 -5.25 -6.37 -17.32
C GLN A 124 -4.70 -7.76 -17.03
N TRP A 125 -5.39 -8.83 -17.42
CA TRP A 125 -4.87 -10.21 -17.35
C TRP A 125 -3.64 -10.40 -18.24
N VAL A 126 -3.64 -9.84 -19.46
CA VAL A 126 -2.44 -9.84 -20.32
C VAL A 126 -1.27 -9.12 -19.65
N ALA A 127 -1.52 -7.95 -19.04
CA ALA A 127 -0.50 -7.22 -18.30
C ALA A 127 0.05 -8.05 -17.11
N VAL A 128 -0.82 -8.71 -16.34
CA VAL A 128 -0.41 -9.59 -15.23
C VAL A 128 0.42 -10.77 -15.74
N GLY A 129 0.02 -11.39 -16.85
CA GLY A 129 0.78 -12.48 -17.50
C GLY A 129 2.16 -12.04 -17.96
N LEU A 130 2.27 -10.86 -18.58
CA LEU A 130 3.55 -10.26 -18.97
C LEU A 130 4.42 -9.95 -17.75
N ALA A 131 3.85 -9.36 -16.69
CA ALA A 131 4.59 -9.09 -15.46
C ALA A 131 5.09 -10.39 -14.82
N ALA A 132 4.26 -11.43 -14.78
CA ALA A 132 4.66 -12.74 -14.28
C ALA A 132 5.81 -13.34 -15.11
N ALA A 133 5.73 -13.24 -16.45
CA ALA A 133 6.82 -13.69 -17.33
C ALA A 133 8.13 -12.94 -17.05
N GLY A 134 8.07 -11.60 -16.87
CA GLY A 134 9.24 -10.80 -16.51
C GLY A 134 9.84 -11.20 -15.15
N VAL A 135 8.99 -11.46 -14.15
CA VAL A 135 9.43 -11.93 -12.83
C VAL A 135 10.06 -13.32 -12.91
N VAL A 136 9.47 -14.26 -13.67
CA VAL A 136 10.05 -15.58 -13.89
C VAL A 136 11.42 -15.47 -14.56
N TRP A 137 11.54 -14.61 -15.59
CA TRP A 137 12.80 -14.33 -16.27
C TRP A 137 13.89 -13.88 -15.27
N LEU A 138 13.55 -12.90 -14.42
CA LEU A 138 14.48 -12.41 -13.39
C LEU A 138 14.80 -13.46 -12.33
N THR A 139 13.85 -14.35 -12.00
CA THR A 139 14.02 -15.41 -11.00
C THR A 139 14.97 -16.52 -11.48
N VAL A 140 14.87 -16.88 -12.77
CA VAL A 140 15.75 -17.91 -13.36
C VAL A 140 17.23 -17.51 -13.28
N ASP A 141 17.50 -16.21 -13.35
CA ASP A 141 18.87 -15.68 -13.24
C ASP A 141 19.48 -15.85 -11.83
N VAL A 142 18.63 -15.95 -10.79
CA VAL A 142 19.06 -16.15 -9.39
C VAL A 142 19.50 -17.61 -9.11
N GLY A 143 18.99 -18.57 -9.86
CA GLY A 143 19.44 -19.97 -9.84
C GLY A 143 19.04 -20.78 -8.59
N THR A 144 18.40 -20.18 -7.59
CA THR A 144 17.96 -20.83 -6.35
C THR A 144 16.50 -20.46 -6.04
N LEU A 145 15.83 -21.25 -5.18
CA LEU A 145 14.49 -20.87 -4.71
C LEU A 145 14.55 -19.52 -3.97
N PRO A 146 13.91 -18.47 -4.50
CA PRO A 146 14.02 -17.11 -3.96
C PRO A 146 13.11 -16.93 -2.73
N TRP A 147 13.35 -17.70 -1.66
CA TRP A 147 12.49 -17.66 -0.47
C TRP A 147 12.45 -16.28 0.19
N VAL A 148 13.56 -15.52 0.17
CA VAL A 148 13.61 -14.13 0.65
C VAL A 148 12.62 -13.27 -0.12
N SER A 149 12.65 -13.38 -1.45
CA SER A 149 11.73 -12.64 -2.33
C SER A 149 10.27 -12.99 -2.08
N LEU A 150 9.98 -14.26 -1.84
CA LEU A 150 8.62 -14.73 -1.51
C LEU A 150 8.17 -14.18 -0.16
N VAL A 151 9.00 -14.26 0.89
CA VAL A 151 8.68 -13.68 2.19
C VAL A 151 8.41 -12.18 2.08
N LEU A 152 9.26 -11.44 1.36
CA LEU A 152 9.08 -10.00 1.14
C LEU A 152 7.79 -9.69 0.37
N GLY A 153 7.54 -10.42 -0.71
CA GLY A 153 6.36 -10.23 -1.54
C GLY A 153 5.06 -10.55 -0.80
N PHE A 154 4.99 -11.70 -0.13
CA PHE A 154 3.78 -12.10 0.57
C PHE A 154 3.54 -11.29 1.85
N SER A 155 4.56 -11.02 2.66
CA SER A 155 4.39 -10.22 3.89
C SER A 155 3.85 -8.83 3.58
N PHE A 156 4.40 -8.14 2.58
CA PHE A 156 3.91 -6.81 2.21
C PHE A 156 2.55 -6.87 1.47
N GLY A 157 2.32 -7.88 0.64
CA GLY A 157 1.02 -8.09 -0.01
C GLY A 157 -0.10 -8.31 1.01
N PHE A 158 0.09 -9.19 1.99
CA PHE A 158 -0.88 -9.39 3.08
C PHE A 158 -1.03 -8.16 3.97
N TYR A 159 0.06 -7.42 4.24
CA TYR A 159 -0.02 -6.11 4.89
C TYR A 159 -0.97 -5.18 4.14
N GLY A 160 -0.81 -5.04 2.83
CA GLY A 160 -1.70 -4.24 1.98
C GLY A 160 -3.16 -4.70 2.01
N LEU A 161 -3.40 -6.01 2.01
CA LEU A 161 -4.74 -6.60 2.14
C LEU A 161 -5.38 -6.24 3.49
N LEU A 162 -4.62 -6.33 4.59
CA LEU A 162 -5.10 -5.95 5.92
C LEU A 162 -5.42 -4.46 5.99
N LYS A 163 -4.51 -3.60 5.52
CA LYS A 163 -4.73 -2.14 5.48
C LYS A 163 -5.96 -1.75 4.67
N LYS A 164 -6.35 -2.56 3.68
CA LYS A 164 -7.60 -2.37 2.93
C LYS A 164 -8.84 -2.80 3.72
N LYS A 165 -8.72 -3.85 4.55
CA LYS A 165 -9.83 -4.39 5.36
C LYS A 165 -10.05 -3.65 6.68
N ILE A 166 -9.03 -2.98 7.20
CA ILE A 166 -9.12 -2.20 8.44
C ILE A 166 -9.81 -0.88 8.13
N ASP A 167 -11.00 -0.67 8.71
CA ASP A 167 -11.78 0.56 8.53
C ASP A 167 -11.43 1.60 9.60
N ARG A 168 -10.20 2.11 9.55
CA ARG A 168 -9.68 3.16 10.42
C ARG A 168 -8.79 4.14 9.65
N PRO A 169 -8.68 5.40 10.09
CA PRO A 169 -7.74 6.35 9.49
C PRO A 169 -6.32 5.77 9.48
N PRO A 170 -5.55 5.97 8.39
CA PRO A 170 -4.20 5.41 8.29
C PRO A 170 -3.25 5.80 9.41
N LEU A 171 -3.41 7.01 9.95
CA LEU A 171 -2.57 7.53 11.03
C LEU A 171 -2.80 6.78 12.35
N ASP A 172 -4.07 6.49 12.69
CA ASP A 172 -4.43 5.77 13.92
C ASP A 172 -3.94 4.32 13.87
N GLY A 173 -4.12 3.66 12.72
CA GLY A 173 -3.59 2.31 12.49
C GLY A 173 -2.06 2.28 12.60
N LEU A 174 -1.37 3.23 11.97
CA LEU A 174 0.08 3.31 12.07
C LEU A 174 0.54 3.55 13.52
N ALA A 175 -0.21 4.32 14.32
CA ALA A 175 0.09 4.54 15.74
C ALA A 175 0.10 3.21 16.52
N ILE A 176 -0.89 2.35 16.30
CA ILE A 176 -0.97 1.04 16.95
C ILE A 176 0.19 0.14 16.47
N GLU A 177 0.44 0.06 15.17
CA GLU A 177 1.52 -0.76 14.60
C GLU A 177 2.89 -0.39 15.15
N VAL A 178 3.24 0.90 15.11
CA VAL A 178 4.57 1.34 15.58
C VAL A 178 4.71 1.25 17.09
N SER A 179 3.61 1.34 17.85
CA SER A 179 3.62 1.09 19.30
C SER A 179 4.00 -0.35 19.62
N LEU A 180 3.51 -1.31 18.81
CA LEU A 180 3.85 -2.72 18.99
C LEU A 180 5.30 -3.03 18.58
N LEU A 181 5.81 -2.36 17.54
CA LEU A 181 7.20 -2.50 17.10
C LEU A 181 8.19 -1.74 17.98
N LEU A 182 7.71 -0.78 18.78
CA LEU A 182 8.56 0.05 19.64
C LEU A 182 9.26 -0.77 20.72
N LEU A 183 8.54 -1.72 21.36
CA LEU A 183 9.12 -2.49 22.48
C LEU A 183 10.39 -3.25 22.09
N PRO A 184 10.39 -4.10 21.05
CA PRO A 184 11.62 -4.77 20.61
C PRO A 184 12.68 -3.78 20.10
N ALA A 185 12.28 -2.68 19.44
CA ALA A 185 13.21 -1.68 18.94
C ALA A 185 13.94 -0.95 20.08
N VAL A 186 13.19 -0.49 21.10
CA VAL A 186 13.78 0.19 22.26
C VAL A 186 14.64 -0.75 23.09
N ALA A 187 14.20 -1.99 23.32
CA ALA A 187 15.00 -3.00 24.01
C ALA A 187 16.35 -3.22 23.30
N TYR A 188 16.32 -3.39 21.99
CA TYR A 188 17.55 -3.54 21.19
C TYR A 188 18.46 -2.30 21.29
N LEU A 189 17.91 -1.10 21.04
CA LEU A 189 18.68 0.15 21.08
C LEU A 189 19.24 0.46 22.47
N ALA A 190 18.51 0.13 23.55
CA ALA A 190 18.98 0.28 24.92
C ALA A 190 20.18 -0.64 25.19
N ILE A 191 20.12 -1.90 24.76
CA ILE A 191 21.26 -2.83 24.87
C ILE A 191 22.48 -2.26 24.13
N ARG A 192 22.29 -1.77 22.91
CA ARG A 192 23.35 -1.17 22.10
C ARG A 192 23.97 0.06 22.79
N ALA A 193 23.14 0.90 23.39
CA ALA A 193 23.61 2.09 24.13
C ALA A 193 24.40 1.71 25.38
N ILE A 194 23.90 0.75 26.20
CA ILE A 194 24.55 0.30 27.43
C ILE A 194 25.89 -0.39 27.11
N THR A 195 25.98 -1.12 26.01
CA THR A 195 27.24 -1.79 25.60
C THR A 195 28.23 -0.84 24.90
N GLY A 196 27.94 0.45 24.81
CA GLY A 196 28.80 1.44 24.16
C GLY A 196 28.84 1.32 22.62
N ALA A 197 27.96 0.50 22.04
CA ALA A 197 27.86 0.26 20.60
C ALA A 197 26.78 1.10 19.92
N GLY A 198 26.19 2.08 20.61
CA GLY A 198 25.18 2.99 20.06
C GLY A 198 25.76 3.85 18.92
N VAL A 199 24.96 4.10 17.90
CA VAL A 199 25.38 4.82 16.66
C VAL A 199 24.99 6.31 16.67
N MET A 200 24.08 6.72 17.55
CA MET A 200 23.71 8.13 17.74
C MET A 200 24.63 8.82 18.74
N GLY A 201 25.08 10.02 18.40
CA GLY A 201 25.87 10.80 19.34
C GLY A 201 26.39 12.11 18.73
N PRO A 202 26.98 12.97 19.58
CA PRO A 202 27.52 14.27 19.12
C PRO A 202 28.71 14.13 18.17
N ALA A 203 29.38 12.97 18.16
CA ALA A 203 30.48 12.69 17.23
C ALA A 203 29.99 12.46 15.77
N THR A 204 28.70 12.15 15.57
CA THR A 204 28.11 11.82 14.27
C THR A 204 26.81 12.59 14.02
N PRO A 205 26.83 13.94 13.98
CA PRO A 205 25.60 14.74 13.92
C PRO A 205 24.80 14.49 12.65
N GLY A 206 25.47 14.30 11.50
CA GLY A 206 24.82 14.01 10.22
C GLY A 206 24.09 12.65 10.24
N VAL A 207 24.73 11.60 10.77
CA VAL A 207 24.12 10.28 10.94
C VAL A 207 22.95 10.35 11.90
N SER A 208 23.10 11.04 13.02
CA SER A 208 22.02 11.23 14.00
C SER A 208 20.81 11.93 13.39
N LEU A 209 21.02 12.96 12.56
CA LEU A 209 19.93 13.65 11.86
C LEU A 209 19.22 12.71 10.86
N LEU A 210 19.97 11.93 10.09
CA LEU A 210 19.39 10.95 9.17
C LEU A 210 18.62 9.86 9.91
N LEU A 211 19.11 9.38 11.06
CA LEU A 211 18.38 8.42 11.89
C LEU A 211 17.05 9.00 12.37
N VAL A 212 17.03 10.25 12.83
CA VAL A 212 15.78 10.96 13.19
C VAL A 212 14.86 11.08 11.97
N ALA A 213 15.39 11.52 10.83
CA ALA A 213 14.63 11.69 9.59
C ALA A 213 14.07 10.36 9.05
N SER A 214 14.69 9.22 9.40
CA SER A 214 14.20 7.89 8.99
C SER A 214 12.77 7.61 9.45
N GLY A 215 12.34 8.20 10.55
CA GLY A 215 10.95 8.15 11.02
C GLY A 215 9.97 8.73 10.01
N ALA A 216 10.26 9.93 9.50
CA ALA A 216 9.42 10.57 8.47
C ALA A 216 9.50 9.81 7.14
N PHE A 217 10.70 9.37 6.77
CA PHE A 217 10.94 8.59 5.55
C PHE A 217 10.23 7.23 5.56
N THR A 218 9.85 6.74 6.73
CA THR A 218 9.04 5.53 6.92
C THR A 218 7.56 5.85 7.02
N ALA A 219 7.19 6.82 7.88
CA ALA A 219 5.79 7.12 8.14
C ALA A 219 5.05 7.65 6.90
N VAL A 220 5.67 8.59 6.15
CA VAL A 220 5.00 9.25 5.03
C VAL A 220 4.58 8.26 3.93
N PRO A 221 5.46 7.41 3.38
CA PRO A 221 5.04 6.47 2.35
C PRO A 221 4.07 5.40 2.89
N LEU A 222 4.19 4.95 4.15
CA LEU A 222 3.23 4.02 4.75
C LEU A 222 1.83 4.64 4.89
N LEU A 223 1.74 5.90 5.31
CA LEU A 223 0.46 6.64 5.40
C LEU A 223 -0.16 6.85 4.02
N LEU A 224 0.64 7.20 3.03
CA LEU A 224 0.20 7.32 1.65
C LEU A 224 -0.29 5.97 1.10
N PHE A 225 0.46 4.90 1.32
CA PHE A 225 0.08 3.54 0.93
C PHE A 225 -1.24 3.10 1.59
N ALA A 226 -1.36 3.21 2.90
CA ALA A 226 -2.58 2.88 3.62
C ALA A 226 -3.76 3.77 3.19
N GLY A 227 -3.50 5.04 2.88
CA GLY A 227 -4.48 5.94 2.27
C GLY A 227 -4.91 5.51 0.86
N ALA A 228 -4.00 4.94 0.07
CA ALA A 228 -4.27 4.42 -1.26
C ALA A 228 -5.11 3.13 -1.19
N THR A 229 -4.74 2.16 -0.35
CA THR A 229 -5.45 0.85 -0.24
C THR A 229 -6.92 1.01 0.07
N ARG A 230 -7.30 2.05 0.82
CA ARG A 230 -8.70 2.37 1.13
C ARG A 230 -9.48 2.98 -0.04
N ARG A 231 -8.82 3.47 -1.09
CA ARG A 231 -9.43 4.30 -2.16
C ARG A 231 -9.40 3.68 -3.54
N VAL A 232 -8.45 2.77 -3.78
CA VAL A 232 -8.28 2.10 -5.07
C VAL A 232 -8.19 0.59 -4.89
N PRO A 233 -8.52 -0.19 -5.95
CA PRO A 233 -8.36 -1.64 -5.95
C PRO A 233 -6.91 -2.05 -5.64
N LEU A 234 -6.73 -3.17 -4.92
CA LEU A 234 -5.40 -3.67 -4.57
C LEU A 234 -4.62 -4.11 -5.82
N SER A 235 -5.33 -4.61 -6.84
CA SER A 235 -4.76 -4.93 -8.14
C SER A 235 -4.18 -3.70 -8.87
N VAL A 236 -4.82 -2.53 -8.74
CA VAL A 236 -4.30 -1.26 -9.31
C VAL A 236 -3.05 -0.83 -8.55
N ILE A 237 -3.06 -0.93 -7.21
CA ILE A 237 -1.89 -0.64 -6.38
C ILE A 237 -0.73 -1.55 -6.77
N GLY A 238 -1.00 -2.85 -6.96
CA GLY A 238 0.00 -3.81 -7.41
C GLY A 238 0.74 -3.37 -8.68
N ILE A 239 0.02 -2.84 -9.67
CA ILE A 239 0.68 -2.35 -10.89
C ILE A 239 1.47 -1.05 -10.65
N VAL A 240 0.93 -0.12 -9.85
CA VAL A 240 1.63 1.13 -9.51
C VAL A 240 2.92 0.86 -8.71
N GLN A 241 2.97 -0.25 -7.98
CA GLN A 241 4.15 -0.70 -7.24
C GLN A 241 5.41 -0.85 -8.09
N TYR A 242 5.28 -1.21 -9.39
CA TYR A 242 6.42 -1.33 -10.29
C TYR A 242 7.17 0.01 -10.50
N LEU A 243 6.59 1.12 -10.09
CA LEU A 243 7.25 2.43 -10.12
C LEU A 243 8.50 2.45 -9.22
N ALA A 244 8.45 1.82 -8.04
CA ALA A 244 9.59 1.81 -7.12
C ALA A 244 10.82 1.07 -7.70
N PRO A 245 10.74 -0.19 -8.14
CA PRO A 245 11.87 -0.86 -8.75
C PRO A 245 12.32 -0.23 -10.06
N THR A 246 11.41 0.41 -10.82
CA THR A 246 11.79 1.19 -12.01
C THR A 246 12.66 2.39 -11.64
N LEU A 247 12.29 3.15 -10.61
CA LEU A 247 13.11 4.27 -10.12
C LEU A 247 14.44 3.79 -9.54
N ASN A 248 14.44 2.66 -8.81
CA ASN A 248 15.69 2.07 -8.29
C ASN A 248 16.62 1.69 -9.43
N PHE A 249 16.10 1.10 -10.53
CA PHE A 249 16.89 0.78 -11.72
C PHE A 249 17.49 2.04 -12.35
N VAL A 250 16.70 3.09 -12.53
CA VAL A 250 17.19 4.36 -13.09
C VAL A 250 18.25 5.00 -12.18
N LEU A 251 18.05 4.98 -10.85
CA LEU A 251 19.04 5.46 -9.89
C LEU A 251 20.34 4.65 -9.94
N GLY A 252 20.25 3.32 -10.06
CA GLY A 252 21.41 2.44 -10.23
C GLY A 252 22.26 2.86 -11.43
N LEU A 253 21.64 3.06 -12.58
CA LEU A 253 22.32 3.45 -13.82
C LEU A 253 22.86 4.89 -13.81
N VAL A 254 22.04 5.84 -13.37
CA VAL A 254 22.32 7.28 -13.59
C VAL A 254 23.10 7.90 -12.42
N VAL A 255 22.85 7.42 -11.20
CA VAL A 255 23.44 8.02 -9.97
C VAL A 255 24.57 7.17 -9.42
N TYR A 256 24.50 5.85 -9.61
CA TYR A 256 25.46 4.91 -9.02
C TYR A 256 26.40 4.27 -10.06
N ASP A 257 26.25 4.61 -11.35
CA ASP A 257 27.06 4.07 -12.46
C ASP A 257 27.14 2.55 -12.46
N GLU A 258 26.03 1.86 -12.04
CA GLU A 258 25.99 0.41 -12.04
C GLU A 258 26.03 -0.13 -13.46
N PRO A 259 26.82 -1.20 -13.73
CA PRO A 259 26.90 -1.76 -15.07
C PRO A 259 25.56 -2.33 -15.52
N LEU A 260 25.16 -1.99 -16.74
CA LEU A 260 23.92 -2.46 -17.35
C LEU A 260 23.99 -3.95 -17.64
N ASP A 261 23.29 -4.75 -16.84
CA ASP A 261 23.11 -6.17 -17.12
C ASP A 261 22.00 -6.39 -18.17
N ARG A 262 22.38 -6.95 -19.33
CA ARG A 262 21.45 -7.21 -20.44
C ARG A 262 20.31 -8.15 -20.06
N ARG A 263 20.56 -9.17 -19.23
CA ARG A 263 19.53 -10.13 -18.81
C ARG A 263 18.48 -9.45 -17.93
N ARG A 264 18.93 -8.65 -16.98
CA ARG A 264 18.05 -7.86 -16.13
C ARG A 264 17.27 -6.84 -16.94
N LEU A 265 17.91 -6.17 -17.91
CA LEU A 265 17.23 -5.22 -18.79
C LEU A 265 16.06 -5.88 -19.54
N ILE A 266 16.23 -7.09 -20.06
CA ILE A 266 15.13 -7.83 -20.71
C ILE A 266 13.96 -8.03 -19.76
N GLY A 267 14.21 -8.47 -18.51
CA GLY A 267 13.17 -8.61 -17.49
C GLY A 267 12.44 -7.30 -17.19
N TYR A 268 13.18 -6.19 -17.05
CA TYR A 268 12.59 -4.86 -16.87
C TYR A 268 11.75 -4.43 -18.06
N MET A 269 12.22 -4.66 -19.29
CA MET A 269 11.47 -4.30 -20.52
C MET A 269 10.14 -5.04 -20.60
N ILE A 270 10.11 -6.33 -20.24
CA ILE A 270 8.88 -7.12 -20.19
C ILE A 270 7.90 -6.53 -19.14
N ILE A 271 8.41 -6.16 -17.96
CA ILE A 271 7.61 -5.56 -16.89
C ILE A 271 7.11 -4.17 -17.29
N TRP A 272 7.94 -3.34 -17.92
CA TRP A 272 7.51 -2.02 -18.40
C TRP A 272 6.44 -2.13 -19.50
N LEU A 273 6.54 -3.13 -20.38
CA LEU A 273 5.49 -3.44 -21.33
C LEU A 273 4.18 -3.81 -20.62
N ALA A 274 4.25 -4.63 -19.57
CA ALA A 274 3.07 -4.96 -18.76
C ALA A 274 2.43 -3.72 -18.13
N VAL A 275 3.24 -2.84 -17.55
CA VAL A 275 2.77 -1.57 -16.96
C VAL A 275 2.15 -0.67 -18.02
N ALA A 276 2.76 -0.56 -19.21
CA ALA A 276 2.23 0.22 -20.32
C ALA A 276 0.87 -0.31 -20.81
N VAL A 277 0.71 -1.64 -20.97
CA VAL A 277 -0.56 -2.27 -21.34
C VAL A 277 -1.65 -1.97 -20.30
N PHE A 278 -1.32 -2.08 -19.01
CA PHE A 278 -2.28 -1.80 -17.94
C PHE A 278 -2.68 -0.32 -17.88
N ALA A 279 -1.71 0.58 -17.98
CA ALA A 279 -1.93 2.03 -17.94
C ALA A 279 -2.78 2.48 -19.14
N THR A 280 -2.49 1.98 -20.35
CA THR A 280 -3.22 2.30 -21.56
C THR A 280 -4.69 1.87 -21.47
N ASP A 281 -5.00 0.66 -20.95
CA ASP A 281 -6.40 0.25 -20.71
C ASP A 281 -7.12 1.19 -19.74
N GLY A 282 -6.42 1.68 -18.72
CA GLY A 282 -6.94 2.65 -17.76
C GLY A 282 -7.25 4.01 -18.38
N VAL A 283 -6.32 4.56 -19.16
CA VAL A 283 -6.43 5.89 -19.81
C VAL A 283 -7.52 5.87 -20.91
N LEU A 284 -7.49 4.89 -21.81
CA LEU A 284 -8.46 4.77 -22.91
C LEU A 284 -9.91 4.71 -22.43
N ARG A 285 -10.15 4.23 -21.21
CA ARG A 285 -11.50 4.17 -20.62
C ARG A 285 -11.85 5.40 -19.81
N GLY A 286 -10.88 6.06 -19.20
CA GLY A 286 -11.10 7.38 -18.58
C GLY A 286 -11.52 8.43 -19.60
N LEU A 287 -11.10 8.28 -20.86
CA LEU A 287 -11.47 9.16 -21.97
C LEU A 287 -12.81 8.80 -22.64
N ARG A 288 -13.40 7.62 -22.36
CA ARG A 288 -14.74 7.30 -22.87
C ARG A 288 -15.77 8.08 -22.06
N PRO A 289 -16.56 8.98 -22.71
CA PRO A 289 -17.63 9.69 -22.01
C PRO A 289 -18.58 8.65 -21.39
N MET A 290 -18.93 8.84 -20.12
CA MET A 290 -19.98 8.02 -19.49
C MET A 290 -21.23 8.14 -20.37
N ARG A 291 -21.59 7.06 -21.05
CA ARG A 291 -22.92 6.97 -21.68
C ARG A 291 -23.91 7.18 -20.54
N GLN A 292 -24.52 8.36 -20.51
CA GLN A 292 -25.67 8.60 -19.64
C GLN A 292 -26.68 7.49 -19.94
N PRO A 293 -27.18 6.75 -18.95
CA PRO A 293 -28.31 5.87 -19.17
C PRO A 293 -29.40 6.75 -19.74
N GLY A 294 -29.83 6.46 -20.98
CA GLY A 294 -30.94 7.16 -21.60
C GLY A 294 -32.13 7.20 -20.63
N PRO A 295 -32.95 8.25 -20.66
CA PRO A 295 -34.10 8.36 -19.78
C PRO A 295 -34.87 7.04 -19.85
N ARG A 296 -34.99 6.35 -18.71
CA ARG A 296 -35.85 5.17 -18.61
C ARG A 296 -37.25 5.66 -18.95
N LEU A 297 -37.71 5.37 -20.17
CA LEU A 297 -39.10 5.54 -20.54
C LEU A 297 -39.91 4.81 -19.46
N ARG A 298 -40.59 5.58 -18.62
CA ARG A 298 -41.55 5.04 -17.65
C ARG A 298 -42.53 4.23 -18.48
N ARG A 299 -42.51 2.90 -18.33
CA ARG A 299 -43.59 2.08 -18.85
C ARG A 299 -44.88 2.64 -18.30
N PRO A 300 -45.90 2.89 -19.16
CA PRO A 300 -47.22 3.29 -18.66
C PRO A 300 -47.66 2.25 -17.65
N VAL A 301 -48.06 2.74 -16.47
CA VAL A 301 -48.69 1.91 -15.44
C VAL A 301 -49.97 1.40 -16.03
N PRO A 302 -50.21 0.10 -16.14
CA PRO A 302 -51.50 -0.42 -16.60
C PRO A 302 -52.59 0.07 -15.63
N PRO A 303 -53.79 0.47 -16.14
CA PRO A 303 -54.90 0.88 -15.30
C PRO A 303 -55.23 -0.26 -14.35
N SER A 304 -55.39 0.06 -13.07
CA SER A 304 -55.79 -0.86 -12.02
C SER A 304 -57.16 -1.47 -12.39
N PRO A 305 -57.33 -2.81 -12.44
CA PRO A 305 -58.65 -3.42 -12.57
C PRO A 305 -59.39 -3.31 -11.24
N GLY A 306 -60.47 -2.52 -11.18
CA GLY A 306 -61.38 -2.57 -10.05
C GLY A 306 -61.81 -1.22 -9.47
N ALA A 307 -62.60 -0.46 -10.22
CA ALA A 307 -63.57 0.45 -9.63
C ALA A 307 -64.89 0.32 -10.41
N GLY A 308 -65.43 -0.87 -10.32
CA GLY A 308 -66.82 -1.14 -10.72
C GLY A 308 -67.77 -0.68 -9.61
N GLY A 309 -68.74 0.09 -10.00
CA GLY A 309 -69.87 0.64 -9.43
C GLY A 309 -70.35 0.25 -8.02
N SER A 310 -70.68 1.23 -7.27
CA SER A 310 -71.87 1.18 -6.36
C SER A 310 -72.61 2.48 -6.52
N GLY A 311 -73.70 2.38 -7.26
CA GLY A 311 -74.73 3.41 -7.31
C GLY A 311 -75.39 3.50 -5.98
N SER A 312 -75.46 4.69 -5.42
CA SER A 312 -76.45 5.02 -4.33
C SER A 312 -77.15 6.32 -4.69
N GLY A 313 -78.45 6.19 -4.83
CA GLY A 313 -79.39 7.22 -5.23
C GLY A 313 -79.40 8.45 -4.35
N ARG A 314 -79.32 9.58 -4.97
CA ARG A 314 -79.63 10.84 -4.36
C ARG A 314 -81.10 11.10 -4.52
N ARG A 315 -81.91 11.17 -3.35
CA ARG A 315 -83.25 11.78 -3.26
C ARG A 315 -83.16 13.32 -3.34
N PRO A 316 -84.08 13.96 -4.01
CA PRO A 316 -84.11 15.42 -4.13
C PRO A 316 -84.56 16.07 -2.83
N HIS A 317 -83.86 17.06 -2.32
CA HIS A 317 -84.28 17.94 -1.26
C HIS A 317 -85.25 19.02 -1.82
N ARG A 318 -86.38 19.13 -1.22
CA ARG A 318 -87.36 20.24 -1.42
C ARG A 318 -86.87 21.51 -0.69
N PRO A 319 -87.11 22.70 -1.25
CA PRO A 319 -86.81 23.96 -0.57
C PRO A 319 -87.94 24.36 0.44
N HIS A 320 -87.52 24.83 1.58
CA HIS A 320 -88.40 25.62 2.50
C HIS A 320 -88.05 27.09 2.34
N VAL A 321 -89.09 27.88 2.03
CA VAL A 321 -89.24 29.31 2.18
C VAL A 321 -90.31 29.47 3.32
N PRO A 322 -90.36 30.50 4.15
CA PRO A 322 -90.03 31.90 3.89
C PRO A 322 -88.73 32.38 4.54
#